data_e8653f452f001627006a1ec7c28e708d
#
_entry.id   e8653f452f001627006a1ec7c28e708d
#
_cell.length_a   1.000
_cell.length_b   1.000
_cell.length_c   1.000
_cell.angle_alpha   90.00
_cell.angle_beta   90.00
_cell.angle_gamma   90.00
#
_symmetry.space_group_name_H-M   'P 1'
#
loop_
_entity.id
_entity.type
_entity.pdbx_description
1 polymer ?
#
loop_
_entity_poly.entity_id
_entity_poly.type
_entity_poly.pdbx_seq_one_letter_code
_entity_poly.pdbx_strand_id
1 'polypeptide(L)'
;MTAAQHSAVNKETMVIRNPAHIRALAALAASAAAFAATPAFAQDTPAETEWPEDRYSLTVGVGGAYVPSYEGSDDYIVTPIGVLFGRIGPVSFVTRGTALTFDVIQEASDAPIAFTLGPVVNVRLDRNNRIKDPQVRALGELDPAIEVGVQAGVTKNGVLHQYDSLGVRLTWQKDVGNTHDSTVLTPAIEYGTPLSTKTYVQLGAQAERVGNGYAQTYFSIGPAGALASGLPTYNADGGWKNWRTSLFLAHSLTGELRAPKLSLFAGLAYSRLLGDFKRSPIVATAGDKDQFYSLLGISYTF
;
A
#
# COMPACT_ATOMS: atom_id res chain seq x y z
N MET A 1 69.31 25.91 21.25
CA MET A 1 68.78 25.38 22.53
C MET A 1 67.31 25.65 22.56
N THR A 2 66.59 24.57 22.57
CA THR A 2 65.26 24.23 23.09
C THR A 2 64.05 24.80 22.36
N ALA A 3 63.43 23.92 21.60
CA ALA A 3 62.10 24.01 21.00
C ALA A 3 61.00 24.00 22.10
N ALA A 4 59.92 24.71 21.85
CA ALA A 4 58.64 24.47 22.47
C ALA A 4 57.55 24.40 21.37
N GLN A 5 57.07 23.20 21.13
CA GLN A 5 55.92 22.93 20.29
C GLN A 5 54.66 23.35 21.02
N HIS A 6 53.87 24.24 20.41
CA HIS A 6 52.48 24.48 20.80
C HIS A 6 51.59 23.63 19.88
N SER A 7 51.00 22.61 20.48
CA SER A 7 49.94 21.80 19.94
C SER A 7 48.65 22.63 19.89
N ALA A 8 48.19 22.97 18.68
CA ALA A 8 46.87 23.54 18.46
C ALA A 8 45.83 22.41 18.46
N VAL A 9 44.98 22.40 19.46
CA VAL A 9 43.80 21.53 19.53
C VAL A 9 42.75 22.08 18.55
N ASN A 10 42.58 21.39 17.45
CA ASN A 10 41.54 21.65 16.47
C ASN A 10 40.21 21.21 17.08
N LYS A 11 39.35 22.14 17.44
CA LYS A 11 37.93 21.88 17.77
C LYS A 11 37.20 21.66 16.44
N GLU A 12 37.13 20.42 15.98
CA GLU A 12 36.18 20.05 14.95
C GLU A 12 34.75 20.18 15.47
N THR A 13 34.06 21.18 15.00
CA THR A 13 32.61 21.34 15.15
C THR A 13 31.95 20.26 14.38
N MET A 14 31.47 19.21 15.05
CA MET A 14 30.71 18.11 14.48
C MET A 14 29.36 18.65 13.95
N VAL A 15 29.35 19.02 12.70
CA VAL A 15 28.11 19.33 11.98
C VAL A 15 27.41 18.00 11.66
N ILE A 16 26.49 17.61 12.52
CA ILE A 16 25.59 16.48 12.24
C ILE A 16 24.62 16.93 11.14
N ARG A 17 25.06 16.78 9.90
CA ARG A 17 24.18 16.80 8.72
C ARG A 17 23.92 15.36 8.31
N ASN A 18 22.91 14.76 8.89
CA ASN A 18 22.38 13.54 8.31
C ASN A 18 20.84 13.60 8.32
N PRO A 19 20.22 13.96 7.19
CA PRO A 19 18.76 14.01 7.05
C PRO A 19 18.09 12.62 7.07
N ALA A 20 18.90 11.55 7.22
CA ALA A 20 18.39 10.18 7.21
C ALA A 20 17.45 9.83 8.37
N HIS A 21 17.58 10.50 9.51
CA HIS A 21 16.75 10.18 10.68
C HIS A 21 15.33 10.72 10.62
N ILE A 22 15.08 11.79 9.86
CA ILE A 22 13.72 12.32 9.65
C ILE A 22 12.99 11.49 8.58
N ARG A 23 13.72 10.92 7.62
CA ARG A 23 13.19 10.03 6.59
C ARG A 23 12.76 8.66 7.13
N ALA A 24 13.40 8.19 8.21
CA ALA A 24 13.06 6.89 8.81
C ALA A 24 11.71 6.87 9.54
N LEU A 25 11.26 7.98 10.12
CA LEU A 25 9.96 8.06 10.79
C LEU A 25 8.78 8.16 9.80
N ALA A 26 8.99 8.80 8.65
CA ALA A 26 7.99 8.81 7.56
C ALA A 26 7.86 7.44 6.87
N ALA A 27 8.95 6.65 6.82
CA ALA A 27 8.95 5.32 6.23
C ALA A 27 8.19 4.27 7.09
N LEU A 28 8.06 4.48 8.39
CA LEU A 28 7.33 3.55 9.26
C LEU A 28 5.81 3.57 9.04
N ALA A 29 5.27 4.68 8.57
CA ALA A 29 3.83 4.82 8.28
C ALA A 29 3.43 4.32 6.89
N ALA A 30 4.38 4.10 5.99
CA ALA A 30 4.13 3.92 4.56
C ALA A 30 4.37 2.49 4.05
N SER A 31 4.77 1.54 4.90
CA SER A 31 5.17 0.19 4.45
C SER A 31 4.03 -0.82 4.37
N ALA A 32 2.77 -0.40 4.43
CA ALA A 32 1.62 -1.30 4.34
C ALA A 32 1.31 -1.66 2.89
N ALA A 33 2.11 -2.57 2.31
CA ALA A 33 1.84 -3.06 0.97
C ALA A 33 0.57 -3.93 0.95
N ALA A 34 -0.42 -3.51 0.21
CA ALA A 34 -1.34 -4.31 -0.59
C ALA A 34 -2.63 -4.86 0.00
N PHE A 35 -2.97 -4.70 1.28
CA PHE A 35 -4.23 -5.25 1.78
C PHE A 35 -4.93 -4.31 2.75
N ALA A 36 -5.90 -3.58 2.30
CA ALA A 36 -6.88 -2.99 3.18
C ALA A 36 -8.27 -3.30 2.63
N ALA A 37 -9.01 -4.07 3.39
CA ALA A 37 -10.42 -4.25 3.16
C ALA A 37 -11.17 -3.10 3.83
N THR A 38 -12.14 -2.54 3.16
CA THR A 38 -13.19 -1.82 3.85
C THR A 38 -14.08 -2.87 4.51
N PRO A 39 -14.24 -2.87 5.84
CA PRO A 39 -15.32 -3.62 6.43
C PRO A 39 -16.63 -2.99 5.96
N ALA A 40 -17.34 -3.66 5.05
CA ALA A 40 -18.75 -3.38 4.85
C ALA A 40 -19.46 -3.95 6.10
N PHE A 41 -19.70 -3.10 7.08
CA PHE A 41 -20.53 -3.48 8.22
C PHE A 41 -21.96 -3.52 7.73
N ALA A 42 -22.50 -4.72 7.53
CA ALA A 42 -23.91 -4.91 7.36
C ALA A 42 -24.58 -4.51 8.68
N GLN A 43 -25.39 -3.47 8.64
CA GLN A 43 -26.21 -3.04 9.74
C GLN A 43 -27.61 -3.61 9.54
N ASP A 44 -28.00 -4.62 10.34
CA ASP A 44 -29.41 -4.87 10.62
C ASP A 44 -29.91 -3.81 11.59
N THR A 45 -30.89 -3.03 11.18
CA THR A 45 -31.62 -2.13 12.05
C THR A 45 -32.84 -2.83 12.62
N PRO A 46 -32.93 -3.11 13.92
CA PRO A 46 -34.23 -3.13 14.60
C PRO A 46 -34.72 -1.69 14.68
N ALA A 47 -36.01 -1.49 14.41
CA ALA A 47 -36.66 -0.19 14.42
C ALA A 47 -36.38 0.60 15.70
N GLU A 48 -36.15 1.90 15.51
CA GLU A 48 -36.30 2.99 16.46
C GLU A 48 -35.54 2.89 17.78
N THR A 49 -34.26 3.19 17.74
CA THR A 49 -33.65 4.06 18.75
C THR A 49 -32.71 4.98 17.98
N GLU A 50 -32.98 6.29 17.98
CA GLU A 50 -32.06 7.32 17.51
C GLU A 50 -30.82 7.28 18.39
N TRP A 51 -29.88 6.42 18.01
CA TRP A 51 -28.53 6.53 18.51
C TRP A 51 -27.94 7.77 17.86
N PRO A 52 -27.23 8.65 18.60
CA PRO A 52 -26.34 9.58 17.96
C PRO A 52 -25.42 8.73 17.13
N GLU A 53 -25.57 8.78 15.79
CA GLU A 53 -24.70 8.08 14.85
C GLU A 53 -23.29 8.36 15.30
N ASP A 54 -22.52 7.31 15.61
CA ASP A 54 -21.10 7.46 15.96
C ASP A 54 -20.40 8.04 14.75
N ARG A 55 -20.41 9.37 14.65
CA ARG A 55 -19.78 10.15 13.59
C ARG A 55 -18.25 10.02 13.64
N TYR A 56 -17.76 9.30 14.63
CA TYR A 56 -16.36 9.15 14.90
C TYR A 56 -16.06 7.70 15.22
N SER A 57 -15.28 7.08 14.38
CA SER A 57 -14.68 5.78 14.65
C SER A 57 -13.23 5.79 14.16
N LEU A 58 -12.35 5.20 14.94
CA LEU A 58 -10.94 5.11 14.57
C LEU A 58 -10.46 3.70 14.90
N THR A 59 -9.96 3.02 13.89
CA THR A 59 -9.23 1.77 14.06
C THR A 59 -7.78 1.97 13.67
N VAL A 60 -6.90 1.62 14.56
CA VAL A 60 -5.45 1.62 14.35
C VAL A 60 -4.94 0.19 14.48
N GLY A 61 -4.15 -0.24 13.52
CA GLY A 61 -3.54 -1.56 13.54
C GLY A 61 -2.06 -1.52 13.21
N VAL A 62 -1.34 -2.50 13.72
CA VAL A 62 0.08 -2.72 13.46
C VAL A 62 0.34 -4.19 13.17
N GLY A 63 1.34 -4.45 12.36
CA GLY A 63 1.67 -5.82 11.99
C GLY A 63 2.97 -5.95 11.24
N GLY A 64 3.18 -7.11 10.64
CA GLY A 64 4.27 -7.41 9.73
C GLY A 64 3.75 -7.87 8.37
N ALA A 65 4.45 -7.50 7.32
CA ALA A 65 4.21 -8.00 5.97
C ALA A 65 5.48 -8.68 5.43
N TYR A 66 5.29 -9.80 4.75
CA TYR A 66 6.31 -10.49 3.98
C TYR A 66 6.07 -10.19 2.52
N VAL A 67 6.99 -9.46 1.92
CA VAL A 67 6.82 -8.84 0.59
C VAL A 67 8.12 -8.97 -0.21
N PRO A 68 8.08 -8.91 -1.55
CA PRO A 68 9.27 -8.82 -2.37
C PRO A 68 10.13 -7.62 -1.98
N SER A 69 11.45 -7.75 -2.08
CA SER A 69 12.39 -6.67 -1.70
C SER A 69 12.32 -5.46 -2.64
N TYR A 70 11.88 -5.65 -3.86
CA TYR A 70 11.45 -4.66 -4.86
C TYR A 70 10.39 -5.31 -5.77
N GLU A 71 9.67 -4.53 -6.54
CA GLU A 71 8.66 -5.06 -7.45
C GLU A 71 9.31 -5.87 -8.58
N GLY A 72 9.04 -7.18 -8.59
CA GLY A 72 9.70 -8.15 -9.49
C GLY A 72 10.85 -8.94 -8.84
N SER A 73 11.14 -8.75 -7.56
CA SER A 73 12.15 -9.52 -6.83
C SER A 73 11.68 -10.94 -6.54
N ASP A 74 12.56 -11.91 -6.61
CA ASP A 74 12.40 -13.27 -6.07
C ASP A 74 12.87 -13.37 -4.61
N ASP A 75 13.54 -12.35 -4.10
CA ASP A 75 13.92 -12.18 -2.71
C ASP A 75 12.85 -11.44 -1.92
N TYR A 76 12.59 -11.89 -0.69
CA TYR A 76 11.56 -11.36 0.19
C TYR A 76 12.11 -10.73 1.45
N ILE A 77 11.41 -9.73 1.96
CA ILE A 77 11.71 -9.04 3.22
C ILE A 77 10.50 -9.02 4.13
N VAL A 78 10.75 -8.98 5.43
CA VAL A 78 9.74 -8.62 6.42
C VAL A 78 9.77 -7.11 6.65
N THR A 79 8.62 -6.47 6.58
CA THR A 79 8.48 -5.04 6.82
C THR A 79 7.36 -4.76 7.83
N PRO A 80 7.54 -3.83 8.78
CA PRO A 80 6.44 -3.39 9.64
C PRO A 80 5.38 -2.69 8.80
N ILE A 81 4.11 -2.90 9.17
CA ILE A 81 2.96 -2.25 8.56
C ILE A 81 2.11 -1.56 9.61
N GLY A 82 1.49 -0.44 9.21
CA GLY A 82 0.43 0.23 9.92
C GLY A 82 -0.84 0.25 9.09
N VAL A 83 -1.98 0.04 9.72
CA VAL A 83 -3.29 0.19 9.09
C VAL A 83 -4.11 1.20 9.86
N LEU A 84 -4.83 2.02 9.13
CA LEU A 84 -5.68 3.07 9.66
C LEU A 84 -6.99 3.07 8.89
N PHE A 85 -8.10 2.93 9.57
CA PHE A 85 -9.41 3.13 8.97
C PHE A 85 -10.40 3.70 9.97
N GLY A 86 -11.41 4.38 9.47
CA GLY A 86 -12.40 5.00 10.33
C GLY A 86 -13.25 6.02 9.62
N ARG A 87 -13.97 6.78 10.44
CA ARG A 87 -14.84 7.87 10.00
C ARG A 87 -14.67 9.08 10.91
N ILE A 88 -14.65 10.26 10.30
CA ILE A 88 -14.67 11.56 11.00
C ILE A 88 -15.77 12.40 10.35
N GLY A 89 -16.91 12.50 11.02
CA GLY A 89 -18.09 13.15 10.46
C GLY A 89 -18.55 12.47 9.16
N PRO A 90 -18.70 13.20 8.04
CA PRO A 90 -19.13 12.60 6.77
C PRO A 90 -18.01 11.85 6.02
N VAL A 91 -16.76 11.99 6.43
CA VAL A 91 -15.62 11.47 5.68
C VAL A 91 -15.17 10.14 6.28
N SER A 92 -15.15 9.09 5.46
CA SER A 92 -14.52 7.81 5.79
C SER A 92 -13.11 7.75 5.20
N PHE A 93 -12.22 7.01 5.85
CA PHE A 93 -10.86 6.82 5.37
C PHE A 93 -10.38 5.39 5.65
N VAL A 94 -9.55 4.89 4.75
CA VAL A 94 -8.96 3.56 4.87
C VAL A 94 -7.59 3.47 4.22
N THR A 95 -6.66 2.80 4.90
CA THR A 95 -5.37 2.43 4.32
C THR A 95 -5.54 1.24 3.38
N ARG A 96 -5.08 1.40 2.12
CA ARG A 96 -5.05 0.34 1.10
C ARG A 96 -3.62 0.18 0.59
N GLY A 97 -2.93 -0.80 1.13
CA GLY A 97 -1.50 -0.92 0.90
C GLY A 97 -0.75 0.26 1.52
N THR A 98 0.03 0.97 0.72
CA THR A 98 0.71 2.21 1.11
C THR A 98 -0.13 3.47 0.85
N ALA A 99 -1.33 3.31 0.29
CA ALA A 99 -2.24 4.40 0.02
C ALA A 99 -3.20 4.65 1.19
N LEU A 100 -3.43 5.90 1.52
CA LEU A 100 -4.55 6.36 2.34
C LEU A 100 -5.62 6.92 1.40
N THR A 101 -6.81 6.33 1.47
CA THR A 101 -7.95 6.69 0.63
C THR A 101 -9.05 7.28 1.48
N PHE A 102 -9.74 8.27 0.93
CA PHE A 102 -10.87 8.93 1.59
C PHE A 102 -12.13 8.75 0.76
N ASP A 103 -13.26 8.69 1.45
CA ASP A 103 -14.58 8.73 0.85
C ASP A 103 -15.36 9.89 1.46
N VAL A 104 -15.82 10.79 0.60
CA VAL A 104 -16.56 11.99 0.99
C VAL A 104 -18.06 11.87 0.68
N ILE A 105 -18.51 10.73 0.13
CA ILE A 105 -19.92 10.45 -0.09
C ILE A 105 -20.46 9.77 1.17
N GLN A 106 -21.51 10.37 1.71
CA GLN A 106 -22.19 9.80 2.85
C GLN A 106 -23.48 9.10 2.35
N GLU A 107 -23.50 7.80 2.47
CA GLU A 107 -24.66 6.98 2.16
C GLU A 107 -25.34 6.54 3.47
N ALA A 108 -26.63 6.22 3.39
CA ALA A 108 -27.30 5.54 4.47
C ALA A 108 -26.69 4.14 4.66
N SER A 109 -26.57 3.71 5.89
CA SER A 109 -25.88 2.44 6.24
C SER A 109 -26.54 1.20 5.65
N ASP A 110 -27.83 1.27 5.30
CA ASP A 110 -28.64 0.24 4.68
C ASP A 110 -28.86 0.42 3.17
N ALA A 111 -28.19 1.41 2.57
CA ALA A 111 -28.32 1.67 1.13
C ALA A 111 -27.96 0.41 0.32
N PRO A 112 -28.84 -0.05 -0.58
CA PRO A 112 -28.55 -1.23 -1.39
C PRO A 112 -27.42 -0.99 -2.39
N ILE A 113 -27.18 0.27 -2.74
CA ILE A 113 -26.08 0.73 -3.57
C ILE A 113 -25.41 1.91 -2.86
N ALA A 114 -24.10 1.82 -2.66
CA ALA A 114 -23.29 2.87 -2.11
C ALA A 114 -22.26 3.34 -3.15
N PHE A 115 -22.01 4.64 -3.18
CA PHE A 115 -21.01 5.24 -4.05
C PHE A 115 -19.80 5.68 -3.22
N THR A 116 -18.64 5.59 -3.80
CA THR A 116 -17.38 6.08 -3.21
C THR A 116 -16.78 7.12 -4.12
N LEU A 117 -16.41 8.26 -3.55
CA LEU A 117 -15.64 9.29 -4.24
C LEU A 117 -14.73 9.99 -3.23
N GLY A 118 -13.46 10.19 -3.57
CA GLY A 118 -12.59 10.95 -2.69
C GLY A 118 -11.12 10.94 -3.11
N PRO A 119 -10.30 11.75 -2.41
CA PRO A 119 -8.86 11.82 -2.68
C PRO A 119 -8.13 10.56 -2.21
N VAL A 120 -6.98 10.34 -2.82
CA VAL A 120 -6.04 9.28 -2.50
C VAL A 120 -4.64 9.87 -2.40
N VAL A 121 -3.90 9.47 -1.38
CA VAL A 121 -2.48 9.77 -1.21
C VAL A 121 -1.74 8.46 -1.03
N ASN A 122 -0.70 8.23 -1.80
CA ASN A 122 0.11 7.01 -1.74
C ASN A 122 1.60 7.36 -1.62
N VAL A 123 2.33 6.56 -0.84
CA VAL A 123 3.79 6.63 -0.77
C VAL A 123 4.37 5.33 -1.27
N ARG A 124 4.91 5.35 -2.48
CA ARG A 124 5.54 4.18 -3.09
C ARG A 124 6.99 4.07 -2.65
N LEU A 125 7.35 2.91 -2.09
CA LEU A 125 8.68 2.62 -1.54
C LEU A 125 9.42 1.54 -2.35
N ASP A 126 9.20 1.49 -3.65
CA ASP A 126 9.86 0.49 -4.48
C ASP A 126 11.33 0.85 -4.73
N ARG A 127 12.20 -0.15 -4.78
CA ARG A 127 13.65 -0.04 -4.99
C ARG A 127 14.34 0.98 -4.09
N ASN A 128 13.91 1.07 -2.83
CA ASN A 128 14.61 1.86 -1.81
C ASN A 128 15.74 1.03 -1.14
N ASN A 129 16.13 1.38 0.07
CA ASN A 129 17.26 0.84 0.83
C ASN A 129 17.18 -0.66 1.24
N ARG A 130 16.24 -1.45 0.71
CA ARG A 130 16.03 -2.87 1.09
C ARG A 130 16.25 -3.85 -0.05
N ILE A 131 16.92 -3.43 -1.12
CA ILE A 131 17.21 -4.27 -2.29
C ILE A 131 18.14 -5.40 -1.87
N LYS A 132 17.69 -6.65 -1.97
CA LYS A 132 18.53 -7.82 -1.64
C LYS A 132 19.40 -8.26 -2.79
N ASP A 133 18.86 -8.30 -4.01
CA ASP A 133 19.61 -8.70 -5.18
C ASP A 133 20.78 -7.73 -5.46
N PRO A 134 22.03 -8.22 -5.61
CA PRO A 134 23.21 -7.37 -5.79
C PRO A 134 23.23 -6.64 -7.14
N GLN A 135 22.70 -7.24 -8.21
CA GLN A 135 22.66 -6.61 -9.54
C GLN A 135 21.66 -5.45 -9.55
N VAL A 136 20.47 -5.64 -8.95
CA VAL A 136 19.47 -4.58 -8.85
C VAL A 136 19.92 -3.49 -7.88
N ARG A 137 20.61 -3.84 -6.80
CA ARG A 137 21.20 -2.86 -5.88
C ARG A 137 22.27 -2.00 -6.56
N ALA A 138 23.04 -2.56 -7.51
CA ALA A 138 24.02 -1.82 -8.28
C ALA A 138 23.39 -0.80 -9.26
N LEU A 139 22.09 -0.92 -9.57
CA LEU A 139 21.35 0.10 -10.33
C LEU A 139 21.03 1.35 -9.49
N GLY A 140 21.26 1.30 -8.18
CA GLY A 140 20.99 2.38 -7.25
C GLY A 140 19.60 2.32 -6.61
N GLU A 141 19.50 3.03 -5.50
CA GLU A 141 18.25 3.22 -4.76
C GLU A 141 17.43 4.35 -5.40
N LEU A 142 16.11 4.25 -5.26
CA LEU A 142 15.18 5.28 -5.72
C LEU A 142 14.56 6.00 -4.51
N ASP A 143 14.30 7.28 -4.65
CA ASP A 143 13.56 8.03 -3.66
C ASP A 143 12.09 7.57 -3.62
N PRO A 144 11.43 7.65 -2.46
CA PRO A 144 10.00 7.39 -2.36
C PRO A 144 9.20 8.28 -3.31
N ALA A 145 8.28 7.69 -4.08
CA ALA A 145 7.35 8.47 -4.87
C ALA A 145 6.13 8.85 -4.02
N ILE A 146 5.71 10.11 -4.11
CA ILE A 146 4.47 10.61 -3.50
C ILE A 146 3.44 10.75 -4.61
N GLU A 147 2.44 9.90 -4.58
CA GLU A 147 1.37 9.88 -5.57
C GLU A 147 0.08 10.45 -4.97
N VAL A 148 -0.55 11.40 -5.66
CA VAL A 148 -1.82 12.00 -5.25
C VAL A 148 -2.83 11.77 -6.36
N GLY A 149 -4.07 11.53 -5.98
CA GLY A 149 -5.10 11.24 -6.96
C GLY A 149 -6.50 11.19 -6.39
N VAL A 150 -7.38 10.51 -7.13
CA VAL A 150 -8.78 10.35 -6.79
C VAL A 150 -9.21 8.90 -6.98
N GLN A 151 -10.19 8.47 -6.20
CA GLN A 151 -10.92 7.24 -6.40
C GLN A 151 -12.40 7.49 -6.62
N ALA A 152 -13.01 6.63 -7.42
CA ALA A 152 -14.46 6.55 -7.58
C ALA A 152 -14.88 5.08 -7.59
N GLY A 153 -16.05 4.76 -7.04
CA GLY A 153 -16.52 3.39 -6.97
C GLY A 153 -18.02 3.28 -6.73
N VAL A 154 -18.52 2.07 -6.91
CA VAL A 154 -19.88 1.68 -6.57
C VAL A 154 -19.84 0.31 -5.91
N THR A 155 -20.58 0.17 -4.83
CA THR A 155 -20.73 -1.08 -4.07
C THR A 155 -22.20 -1.45 -4.01
N LYS A 156 -22.53 -2.69 -4.34
CA LYS A 156 -23.84 -3.28 -4.13
C LYS A 156 -23.80 -4.13 -2.88
N ASN A 157 -24.68 -3.82 -1.93
CA ASN A 157 -24.90 -4.60 -0.72
C ASN A 157 -25.98 -5.66 -0.94
N GLY A 158 -25.90 -6.81 -0.28
CA GLY A 158 -26.86 -7.90 -0.39
C GLY A 158 -26.90 -8.55 -1.77
N VAL A 159 -25.75 -9.08 -2.25
CA VAL A 159 -25.63 -9.69 -3.58
C VAL A 159 -26.03 -11.16 -3.58
N LEU A 160 -25.43 -11.96 -2.71
CA LEU A 160 -25.71 -13.39 -2.53
C LEU A 160 -26.51 -13.64 -1.24
N HIS A 161 -26.27 -12.81 -0.23
CA HIS A 161 -27.05 -12.77 1.02
C HIS A 161 -26.99 -11.36 1.61
N GLN A 162 -27.86 -11.08 2.59
CA GLN A 162 -28.11 -9.72 3.11
C GLN A 162 -26.88 -8.99 3.71
N TYR A 163 -25.77 -9.70 4.00
CA TYR A 163 -24.62 -9.14 4.70
C TYR A 163 -23.36 -9.06 3.82
N ASP A 164 -23.43 -9.46 2.58
CA ASP A 164 -22.31 -9.38 1.67
C ASP A 164 -22.33 -8.09 0.84
N SER A 165 -21.23 -7.83 0.20
CA SER A 165 -21.09 -6.69 -0.70
C SER A 165 -20.18 -7.01 -1.87
N LEU A 166 -20.49 -6.43 -3.02
CA LEU A 166 -19.67 -6.46 -4.22
C LEU A 166 -19.44 -5.04 -4.70
N GLY A 167 -18.18 -4.62 -4.69
CA GLY A 167 -17.76 -3.29 -5.12
C GLY A 167 -16.88 -3.31 -6.35
N VAL A 168 -17.00 -2.28 -7.18
CA VAL A 168 -16.02 -1.94 -8.21
C VAL A 168 -15.48 -0.55 -7.95
N ARG A 169 -14.18 -0.36 -8.16
CA ARG A 169 -13.49 0.90 -7.88
C ARG A 169 -12.46 1.18 -8.95
N LEU A 170 -12.31 2.45 -9.28
CA LEU A 170 -11.26 2.98 -10.13
C LEU A 170 -10.47 4.02 -9.35
N THR A 171 -9.16 3.86 -9.28
CA THR A 171 -8.25 4.82 -8.67
C THR A 171 -7.30 5.36 -9.73
N TRP A 172 -7.16 6.68 -9.79
CA TRP A 172 -6.19 7.37 -10.64
C TRP A 172 -5.27 8.21 -9.77
N GLN A 173 -3.97 8.09 -9.96
CA GLN A 173 -2.95 8.78 -9.19
C GLN A 173 -1.87 9.33 -10.11
N LYS A 174 -1.24 10.44 -9.71
CA LYS A 174 -0.05 11.00 -10.34
C LYS A 174 1.03 11.19 -9.29
N ASP A 175 2.28 10.89 -9.64
CA ASP A 175 3.44 11.24 -8.85
C ASP A 175 3.62 12.76 -8.83
N VAL A 176 3.63 13.34 -7.63
CA VAL A 176 3.91 14.75 -7.36
C VAL A 176 5.26 14.93 -6.65
N GLY A 177 5.93 13.83 -6.31
CA GLY A 177 7.27 13.79 -5.72
C GLY A 177 8.40 13.86 -6.75
N ASN A 178 8.08 13.84 -8.04
CA ASN A 178 9.03 13.83 -9.17
C ASN A 178 9.99 12.62 -9.18
N THR A 179 9.61 11.50 -8.61
CA THR A 179 10.40 10.26 -8.66
C THR A 179 10.24 9.57 -10.00
N HIS A 180 9.00 9.41 -10.49
CA HIS A 180 8.72 8.82 -11.79
C HIS A 180 7.86 9.72 -12.71
N ASP A 181 7.40 10.85 -12.23
CA ASP A 181 6.59 11.88 -12.94
C ASP A 181 5.50 11.29 -13.86
N SER A 182 4.84 10.25 -13.43
CA SER A 182 3.90 9.48 -14.23
C SER A 182 2.60 9.21 -13.49
N THR A 183 1.68 8.54 -14.16
CA THR A 183 0.36 8.21 -13.64
C THR A 183 0.19 6.71 -13.41
N VAL A 184 -0.66 6.37 -12.46
CA VAL A 184 -1.09 5.00 -12.14
C VAL A 184 -2.61 4.95 -12.15
N LEU A 185 -3.18 4.01 -12.90
CA LEU A 185 -4.61 3.74 -12.97
C LEU A 185 -4.87 2.31 -12.46
N THR A 186 -5.75 2.19 -11.46
CA THR A 186 -6.03 0.90 -10.82
C THR A 186 -7.53 0.62 -10.77
N PRO A 187 -8.10 -0.10 -11.73
CA PRO A 187 -9.39 -0.74 -11.58
C PRO A 187 -9.31 -1.91 -10.58
N ALA A 188 -10.34 -2.05 -9.76
CA ALA A 188 -10.46 -3.12 -8.76
C ALA A 188 -11.90 -3.59 -8.63
N ILE A 189 -12.08 -4.86 -8.28
CA ILE A 189 -13.33 -5.48 -7.86
C ILE A 189 -13.10 -6.18 -6.52
N GLU A 190 -14.01 -6.02 -5.59
CA GLU A 190 -13.90 -6.52 -4.22
C GLU A 190 -15.22 -7.15 -3.80
N TYR A 191 -15.19 -8.38 -3.29
CA TYR A 191 -16.32 -9.06 -2.69
C TYR A 191 -16.03 -9.31 -1.22
N GLY A 192 -16.89 -8.81 -0.34
CA GLY A 192 -16.75 -8.91 1.10
C GLY A 192 -17.95 -9.59 1.73
N THR A 193 -17.70 -10.44 2.74
CA THR A 193 -18.75 -11.15 3.45
C THR A 193 -18.36 -11.50 4.89
N PRO A 194 -19.23 -11.33 5.88
CA PRO A 194 -19.02 -11.90 7.20
C PRO A 194 -19.26 -13.41 7.15
N LEU A 195 -18.29 -14.18 7.66
CA LEU A 195 -18.44 -15.62 7.87
C LEU A 195 -19.10 -15.95 9.20
N SER A 196 -19.08 -15.00 10.13
CA SER A 196 -19.74 -15.07 11.45
C SER A 196 -19.87 -13.66 12.03
N THR A 197 -20.49 -13.51 13.20
CA THR A 197 -20.55 -12.22 13.92
C THR A 197 -19.18 -11.66 14.30
N LYS A 198 -18.10 -12.47 14.19
CA LYS A 198 -16.73 -12.09 14.56
C LYS A 198 -15.73 -12.13 13.42
N THR A 199 -16.06 -12.77 12.30
CA THR A 199 -15.12 -13.03 11.22
C THR A 199 -15.61 -12.45 9.91
N TYR A 200 -14.79 -11.62 9.29
CA TYR A 200 -15.01 -11.03 7.98
C TYR A 200 -13.95 -11.50 6.99
N VAL A 201 -14.36 -11.77 5.78
CA VAL A 201 -13.48 -12.14 4.66
C VAL A 201 -13.76 -11.23 3.47
N GLN A 202 -12.70 -10.84 2.78
CA GLN A 202 -12.80 -10.12 1.50
C GLN A 202 -11.89 -10.77 0.46
N LEU A 203 -12.45 -10.95 -0.72
CA LEU A 203 -11.74 -11.31 -1.94
C LEU A 203 -11.59 -10.07 -2.82
N GLY A 204 -10.43 -9.90 -3.44
CA GLY A 204 -10.19 -8.79 -4.34
C GLY A 204 -9.47 -9.22 -5.60
N ALA A 205 -9.74 -8.50 -6.69
CA ALA A 205 -8.93 -8.54 -7.91
C ALA A 205 -8.73 -7.12 -8.42
N GLN A 206 -7.52 -6.81 -8.87
CA GLN A 206 -7.17 -5.51 -9.42
C GLN A 206 -6.12 -5.65 -10.52
N ALA A 207 -5.98 -4.62 -11.33
CA ALA A 207 -4.89 -4.48 -12.28
C ALA A 207 -4.34 -3.06 -12.21
N GLU A 208 -3.05 -2.90 -12.50
CA GLU A 208 -2.42 -1.58 -12.56
C GLU A 208 -1.96 -1.28 -13.97
N ARG A 209 -2.35 -0.11 -14.47
CA ARG A 209 -1.84 0.48 -15.70
C ARG A 209 -1.02 1.71 -15.34
N VAL A 210 0.23 1.77 -15.82
CA VAL A 210 1.17 2.85 -15.50
C VAL A 210 1.67 3.53 -16.78
N GLY A 211 2.07 4.79 -16.65
CA GLY A 211 2.64 5.55 -17.76
C GLY A 211 4.14 5.27 -17.96
N ASN A 212 4.70 5.85 -19.04
CA ASN A 212 6.09 5.61 -19.45
C ASN A 212 7.11 6.01 -18.38
N GLY A 213 6.92 7.14 -17.70
CA GLY A 213 7.85 7.58 -16.65
C GLY A 213 8.00 6.54 -15.55
N TYR A 214 6.88 5.92 -15.11
CA TYR A 214 6.90 4.81 -14.16
C TYR A 214 7.74 3.62 -14.69
N ALA A 215 7.44 3.18 -15.91
CA ALA A 215 8.13 2.05 -16.53
C ALA A 215 9.63 2.31 -16.66
N GLN A 216 10.02 3.50 -17.09
CA GLN A 216 11.41 3.90 -17.24
C GLN A 216 12.14 3.97 -15.91
N THR A 217 11.52 4.53 -14.87
CA THR A 217 12.15 4.68 -13.55
C THR A 217 12.41 3.34 -12.89
N TYR A 218 11.40 2.45 -12.89
CA TYR A 218 11.47 1.23 -12.10
C TYR A 218 11.98 0.01 -12.88
N PHE A 219 11.83 -0.02 -14.21
CA PHE A 219 12.07 -1.24 -15.01
C PHE A 219 13.05 -1.05 -16.18
N SER A 220 13.48 0.17 -16.51
CA SER A 220 14.50 0.38 -17.54
C SER A 220 15.91 0.32 -16.97
N ILE A 221 16.86 -0.05 -17.82
CA ILE A 221 18.28 -0.12 -17.50
C ILE A 221 19.05 0.62 -18.60
N GLY A 222 19.58 1.80 -18.26
CA GLY A 222 20.45 2.58 -19.14
C GLY A 222 21.87 2.00 -19.24
N PRO A 223 22.72 2.53 -20.16
CA PRO A 223 24.08 2.01 -20.35
C PRO A 223 24.95 2.02 -19.09
N ALA A 224 24.87 3.07 -18.27
CA ALA A 224 25.61 3.16 -17.02
C ALA A 224 25.14 2.10 -16.00
N GLY A 225 23.81 1.89 -15.89
CA GLY A 225 23.21 0.87 -15.04
C GLY A 225 23.61 -0.54 -15.52
N ALA A 226 23.61 -0.80 -16.81
CA ALA A 226 24.02 -2.09 -17.36
C ALA A 226 25.49 -2.40 -17.04
N LEU A 227 26.37 -1.39 -17.14
CA LEU A 227 27.78 -1.55 -16.78
C LEU A 227 27.97 -1.82 -15.29
N ALA A 228 27.20 -1.16 -14.42
CA ALA A 228 27.31 -1.30 -12.97
C ALA A 228 26.72 -2.62 -12.47
N SER A 229 25.60 -3.08 -13.04
CA SER A 229 24.83 -4.24 -12.57
C SER A 229 25.20 -5.55 -13.29
N GLY A 230 25.78 -5.46 -14.50
CA GLY A 230 25.96 -6.62 -15.38
C GLY A 230 24.66 -7.08 -16.05
N LEU A 231 23.54 -6.41 -15.83
CA LEU A 231 22.28 -6.68 -16.53
C LEU A 231 22.30 -6.00 -17.91
N PRO A 232 21.65 -6.56 -18.94
CA PRO A 232 21.57 -5.92 -20.24
C PRO A 232 20.78 -4.62 -20.21
N THR A 233 21.08 -3.70 -21.10
CA THR A 233 20.27 -2.48 -21.29
C THR A 233 18.84 -2.85 -21.67
N TYR A 234 17.89 -2.09 -21.14
CA TYR A 234 16.47 -2.31 -21.39
C TYR A 234 15.71 -0.99 -21.34
N ASN A 235 14.75 -0.81 -22.22
CA ASN A 235 13.83 0.31 -22.21
C ASN A 235 12.41 -0.23 -22.06
N ALA A 236 11.78 0.07 -20.94
CA ALA A 236 10.42 -0.34 -20.63
C ALA A 236 9.44 0.76 -21.02
N ASP A 237 8.37 0.39 -21.69
CA ASP A 237 7.23 1.25 -21.97
C ASP A 237 6.08 1.05 -20.98
N GLY A 238 5.30 2.12 -20.77
CA GLY A 238 4.10 2.08 -19.95
C GLY A 238 3.04 1.15 -20.52
N GLY A 239 2.11 0.75 -19.67
CA GLY A 239 1.04 -0.18 -20.06
C GLY A 239 0.44 -0.88 -18.84
N TRP A 240 -0.27 -1.98 -19.08
CA TRP A 240 -0.73 -2.84 -17.99
C TRP A 240 0.46 -3.53 -17.34
N LYS A 241 0.76 -3.10 -16.11
CA LYS A 241 1.93 -3.55 -15.36
C LYS A 241 1.72 -4.93 -14.75
N ASN A 242 0.60 -5.10 -14.07
CA ASN A 242 0.27 -6.35 -13.39
C ASN A 242 -1.24 -6.55 -13.27
N TRP A 243 -1.62 -7.75 -12.88
CA TRP A 243 -2.86 -8.03 -12.19
C TRP A 243 -2.56 -8.66 -10.84
N ARG A 244 -3.48 -8.53 -9.90
CA ARG A 244 -3.34 -9.03 -8.53
C ARG A 244 -4.67 -9.57 -8.03
N THR A 245 -4.62 -10.70 -7.32
CA THR A 245 -5.74 -11.19 -6.52
C THR A 245 -5.36 -11.15 -5.04
N SER A 246 -6.35 -11.01 -4.18
CA SER A 246 -6.12 -10.90 -2.74
C SER A 246 -7.23 -11.57 -1.94
N LEU A 247 -6.83 -12.06 -0.78
CA LEU A 247 -7.70 -12.56 0.28
C LEU A 247 -7.34 -11.81 1.56
N PHE A 248 -8.32 -11.20 2.21
CA PHE A 248 -8.18 -10.57 3.51
C PHE A 248 -9.13 -11.20 4.51
N LEU A 249 -8.69 -11.33 5.74
CA LEU A 249 -9.46 -11.86 6.87
C LEU A 249 -9.29 -10.92 8.06
N ALA A 250 -10.41 -10.59 8.72
CA ALA A 250 -10.42 -9.93 10.02
C ALA A 250 -11.22 -10.76 11.00
N HIS A 251 -10.70 -10.92 12.22
CA HIS A 251 -11.38 -11.65 13.30
C HIS A 251 -11.36 -10.81 14.57
N SER A 252 -12.55 -10.49 15.08
CA SER A 252 -12.71 -9.78 16.35
C SER A 252 -12.40 -10.71 17.51
N LEU A 253 -11.36 -10.40 18.28
CA LEU A 253 -10.97 -11.15 19.48
C LEU A 253 -11.86 -10.75 20.66
N THR A 254 -12.23 -9.47 20.73
CA THR A 254 -13.09 -8.92 21.77
C THR A 254 -14.22 -8.09 21.13
N GLY A 255 -15.46 -8.42 21.43
CA GLY A 255 -16.62 -7.83 20.77
C GLY A 255 -17.02 -8.60 19.51
N GLU A 256 -17.82 -7.97 18.68
CA GLU A 256 -18.29 -8.47 17.38
C GLU A 256 -17.88 -7.53 16.26
N LEU A 257 -18.07 -7.92 15.01
CA LEU A 257 -17.72 -7.08 13.84
C LEU A 257 -18.43 -5.71 13.86
N ARG A 258 -19.62 -5.63 14.46
CA ARG A 258 -20.39 -4.37 14.60
C ARG A 258 -19.76 -3.39 15.60
N ALA A 259 -19.11 -3.90 16.65
CA ALA A 259 -18.45 -3.11 17.67
C ALA A 259 -17.13 -3.80 18.07
N PRO A 260 -16.18 -3.91 17.14
CA PRO A 260 -14.90 -4.55 17.42
C PRO A 260 -14.07 -3.64 18.34
N LYS A 261 -13.32 -4.26 19.24
CA LYS A 261 -12.27 -3.56 19.99
C LYS A 261 -10.92 -4.06 19.56
N LEU A 262 -10.51 -5.24 20.01
CA LEU A 262 -9.28 -5.88 19.59
C LEU A 262 -9.58 -6.89 18.49
N SER A 263 -8.89 -6.78 17.37
CA SER A 263 -9.05 -7.69 16.24
C SER A 263 -7.70 -8.18 15.71
N LEU A 264 -7.70 -9.39 15.19
CA LEU A 264 -6.62 -9.96 14.38
C LEU A 264 -6.96 -9.74 12.91
N PHE A 265 -5.98 -9.38 12.10
CA PHE A 265 -6.14 -9.35 10.65
C PHE A 265 -5.00 -10.09 9.94
N ALA A 266 -5.32 -10.70 8.82
CA ALA A 266 -4.38 -11.39 7.96
C ALA A 266 -4.71 -11.15 6.48
N GLY A 267 -3.71 -11.21 5.63
CA GLY A 267 -3.89 -11.04 4.20
C GLY A 267 -2.90 -11.86 3.39
N LEU A 268 -3.37 -12.30 2.22
CA LEU A 268 -2.57 -12.96 1.19
C LEU A 268 -2.85 -12.31 -0.15
N ALA A 269 -1.83 -12.14 -1.00
CA ALA A 269 -2.05 -11.78 -2.39
C ALA A 269 -1.04 -12.46 -3.30
N TYR A 270 -1.48 -12.61 -4.52
CA TYR A 270 -0.67 -13.01 -5.66
C TYR A 270 -0.79 -11.94 -6.73
N SER A 271 0.34 -11.53 -7.28
CA SER A 271 0.43 -10.59 -8.38
C SER A 271 1.33 -11.14 -9.47
N ARG A 272 0.99 -10.85 -10.72
CA ARG A 272 1.81 -11.24 -11.86
C ARG A 272 2.09 -10.04 -12.74
N LEU A 273 3.38 -9.77 -12.96
CA LEU A 273 3.85 -8.75 -13.88
C LEU A 273 3.58 -9.13 -15.34
N LEU A 274 3.29 -8.14 -16.16
CA LEU A 274 2.88 -8.28 -17.55
C LEU A 274 3.81 -7.50 -18.50
N GLY A 275 3.63 -7.67 -19.79
CA GLY A 275 4.22 -6.83 -20.81
C GLY A 275 5.73 -6.63 -20.68
N ASP A 276 6.14 -5.39 -20.76
CA ASP A 276 7.55 -4.97 -20.64
C ASP A 276 8.10 -5.15 -19.23
N PHE A 277 7.24 -5.04 -18.23
CA PHE A 277 7.61 -5.19 -16.83
C PHE A 277 8.16 -6.58 -16.54
N LYS A 278 7.49 -7.65 -17.01
CA LYS A 278 7.99 -9.04 -16.86
C LYS A 278 9.21 -9.35 -17.71
N ARG A 279 9.46 -8.57 -18.79
CA ARG A 279 10.61 -8.77 -19.69
C ARG A 279 11.83 -7.98 -19.26
N SER A 280 11.65 -6.99 -18.37
CA SER A 280 12.79 -6.26 -17.82
C SER A 280 13.80 -7.21 -17.20
N PRO A 281 15.10 -7.04 -17.45
CA PRO A 281 16.16 -7.86 -16.84
C PRO A 281 16.15 -7.83 -15.30
N ILE A 282 15.61 -6.74 -14.71
CA ILE A 282 15.37 -6.63 -13.26
C ILE A 282 14.43 -7.75 -12.77
N VAL A 283 13.52 -8.20 -13.62
CA VAL A 283 12.52 -9.25 -13.31
C VAL A 283 12.89 -10.58 -13.94
N ALA A 284 13.26 -10.56 -15.22
CA ALA A 284 13.49 -11.79 -15.99
C ALA A 284 14.82 -12.49 -15.65
N THR A 285 15.82 -11.75 -15.14
CA THR A 285 17.16 -12.25 -14.82
C THR A 285 17.42 -12.22 -13.31
N ALA A 286 17.09 -11.11 -12.65
CA ALA A 286 17.40 -10.85 -11.25
C ALA A 286 16.14 -10.90 -10.36
N GLY A 287 15.09 -11.62 -10.78
CA GLY A 287 13.85 -11.69 -10.03
C GLY A 287 12.82 -12.67 -10.60
N ASP A 288 11.55 -12.47 -10.27
CA ASP A 288 10.43 -13.25 -10.78
C ASP A 288 9.24 -12.32 -11.10
N LYS A 289 8.51 -12.67 -12.17
CA LYS A 289 7.24 -12.01 -12.55
C LYS A 289 6.09 -12.37 -11.63
N ASP A 290 6.19 -13.49 -10.92
CA ASP A 290 5.16 -14.03 -10.02
C ASP A 290 5.47 -13.60 -8.58
N GLN A 291 4.64 -12.77 -7.99
CA GLN A 291 4.88 -12.11 -6.71
C GLN A 291 3.86 -12.53 -5.67
N PHE A 292 4.31 -12.94 -4.50
CA PHE A 292 3.46 -13.27 -3.37
C PHE A 292 3.59 -12.22 -2.27
N TYR A 293 2.50 -11.99 -1.55
CA TYR A 293 2.46 -11.08 -0.43
C TYR A 293 1.68 -11.72 0.69
N SER A 294 2.14 -11.57 1.92
CA SER A 294 1.36 -11.94 3.10
C SER A 294 1.53 -10.90 4.19
N LEU A 295 0.51 -10.76 5.01
CA LEU A 295 0.56 -9.88 6.17
C LEU A 295 -0.21 -10.49 7.35
N LEU A 296 0.18 -10.08 8.55
CA LEU A 296 -0.49 -10.44 9.79
C LEU A 296 -0.34 -9.27 10.77
N GLY A 297 -1.40 -8.97 11.51
CA GLY A 297 -1.37 -7.90 12.50
C GLY A 297 -2.55 -7.91 13.45
N ILE A 298 -2.52 -6.96 14.37
CA ILE A 298 -3.59 -6.69 15.33
C ILE A 298 -4.05 -5.25 15.15
N SER A 299 -5.33 -5.01 15.40
CA SER A 299 -5.92 -3.68 15.37
C SER A 299 -6.82 -3.45 16.55
N TYR A 300 -6.97 -2.18 16.94
CA TYR A 300 -7.88 -1.74 18.00
C TYR A 300 -8.77 -0.62 17.47
N THR A 301 -10.06 -0.73 17.76
CA THR A 301 -11.09 0.25 17.43
C THR A 301 -11.49 1.03 18.67
N PHE A 302 -11.47 2.35 18.58
CA PHE A 302 -11.82 3.31 19.64
C PHE A 302 -13.26 3.78 19.52
#